data_0bed7cd2188bac2ad1c47f4631493f5f
#
_entry.id   0bed7cd2188bac2ad1c47f4631493f5f
#
_cell.length_a   1.000
_cell.length_b   1.000
_cell.length_c   1.000
_cell.angle_alpha   90.00
_cell.angle_beta   90.00
_cell.angle_gamma   90.00
#
_symmetry.space_group_name_H-M   'P 1'
#
loop_
_entity.id
_entity.type
_entity.pdbx_description
1 polymer ?
#
loop_
_entity_poly.entity_id
_entity_poly.type
_entity_poly.pdbx_seq_one_letter_code
_entity_poly.pdbx_strand_id
1 'polypeptide(L)'
;MSRLIVTNIETQNIKFDSDTTAFTIASDGTVSGTGNTYKHLNTTTITSSTSTITFDNTIITSAHQIYEIQFEGLIGPITHKIQLSPDNGSNYRTSGYNTNRRRWYTTNSGSSYLEDGGYFSDVIFTSTNGATDGNYYKVTLLNMLDSSLKTSCIAYGGFGGASSYHTTGIYSGRYDTAEAHNNIRIIPSSDTFTSGKISIFGIRSS
;
A
#
# COMPACT_ATOMS: atom_id res chain seq x y z
N MET A 1 -16.72 -39.36 15.13
CA MET A 1 -16.40 -37.90 15.08
C MET A 1 -17.58 -37.12 15.61
N SER A 2 -17.39 -36.36 16.68
CA SER A 2 -18.46 -35.48 17.21
C SER A 2 -18.50 -34.21 16.38
N ARG A 3 -19.70 -33.85 15.91
CA ARG A 3 -19.96 -32.62 15.17
C ARG A 3 -20.65 -31.62 16.08
N LEU A 4 -20.07 -30.47 16.29
CA LEU A 4 -20.73 -29.34 16.94
C LEU A 4 -21.61 -28.63 15.89
N ILE A 5 -22.91 -28.56 16.13
CA ILE A 5 -23.84 -27.76 15.33
C ILE A 5 -24.28 -26.59 16.20
N VAL A 6 -23.91 -25.39 15.82
CA VAL A 6 -24.33 -24.17 16.48
C VAL A 6 -25.35 -23.48 15.58
N THR A 7 -26.59 -23.33 16.07
CA THR A 7 -27.71 -22.79 15.30
C THR A 7 -27.88 -21.27 15.46
N ASN A 8 -27.27 -20.70 16.47
CA ASN A 8 -27.28 -19.25 16.69
C ASN A 8 -26.01 -18.81 17.42
N ILE A 9 -25.26 -17.88 16.86
CA ILE A 9 -24.09 -17.28 17.50
C ILE A 9 -24.35 -15.78 17.54
N GLU A 10 -24.65 -15.26 18.72
CA GLU A 10 -24.73 -13.83 18.92
C GLU A 10 -23.34 -13.27 19.21
N THR A 11 -22.65 -12.73 19.64
CA THR A 11 -21.25 -12.38 19.82
C THR A 11 -20.51 -13.48 20.60
N GLN A 12 -19.67 -14.27 19.94
CA GLN A 12 -18.96 -15.34 20.64
C GLN A 12 -17.48 -15.42 20.26
N ASN A 13 -16.69 -15.68 21.29
CA ASN A 13 -15.27 -16.02 21.13
C ASN A 13 -15.14 -17.54 21.05
N ILE A 14 -14.56 -18.04 19.96
CA ILE A 14 -14.13 -19.42 19.87
C ILE A 14 -12.70 -19.48 20.40
N LYS A 15 -12.48 -20.22 21.45
CA LYS A 15 -11.18 -20.34 22.14
C LYS A 15 -10.58 -21.71 21.87
N PHE A 16 -9.25 -21.79 21.80
CA PHE A 16 -8.51 -23.07 21.81
C PHE A 16 -8.38 -23.62 23.23
N ASP A 17 -8.30 -22.72 24.21
CA ASP A 17 -8.23 -23.00 25.64
C ASP A 17 -8.94 -21.89 26.42
N SER A 18 -8.86 -21.90 27.75
CA SER A 18 -9.56 -20.93 28.61
C SER A 18 -9.15 -19.48 28.35
N ASP A 19 -7.97 -19.22 27.78
CA ASP A 19 -7.36 -17.89 27.74
C ASP A 19 -7.06 -17.40 26.32
N THR A 20 -7.01 -18.29 25.33
CA THR A 20 -6.65 -17.95 23.95
C THR A 20 -7.86 -17.90 23.03
N THR A 21 -8.29 -16.71 22.64
CA THR A 21 -9.36 -16.54 21.65
C THR A 21 -8.84 -16.85 20.26
N ALA A 22 -9.41 -17.86 19.59
CA ALA A 22 -9.07 -18.19 18.20
C ALA A 22 -9.79 -17.24 17.21
N PHE A 23 -11.10 -17.04 17.42
CA PHE A 23 -11.89 -16.10 16.63
C PHE A 23 -12.89 -15.36 17.51
N THR A 24 -13.24 -14.17 17.05
CA THR A 24 -14.40 -13.42 17.51
C THR A 24 -15.35 -13.25 16.33
N ILE A 25 -16.61 -13.57 16.51
CA ILE A 25 -17.67 -13.28 15.54
C ILE A 25 -18.46 -12.11 16.09
N ALA A 26 -18.42 -10.98 15.40
CA ALA A 26 -19.21 -9.81 15.75
C ALA A 26 -20.70 -9.97 15.38
N SER A 27 -21.57 -9.14 15.94
CA SER A 27 -23.02 -9.18 15.68
C SER A 27 -23.40 -8.89 14.22
N ASP A 28 -22.52 -8.25 13.45
CA ASP A 28 -22.65 -7.99 12.01
C ASP A 28 -22.16 -9.16 11.14
N GLY A 29 -21.75 -10.29 11.76
CA GLY A 29 -21.20 -11.45 11.08
C GLY A 29 -19.70 -11.34 10.74
N THR A 30 -19.03 -10.25 11.10
CA THR A 30 -17.58 -10.10 10.88
C THR A 30 -16.82 -11.10 11.74
N VAL A 31 -15.93 -11.86 11.11
CA VAL A 31 -15.03 -12.80 11.80
C VAL A 31 -13.66 -12.17 11.95
N SER A 32 -13.20 -12.00 13.18
CA SER A 32 -11.83 -11.59 13.49
C SER A 32 -11.13 -12.67 14.30
N GLY A 33 -9.88 -12.98 13.94
CA GLY A 33 -9.07 -13.99 14.62
C GLY A 33 -7.71 -13.46 15.00
N THR A 34 -7.10 -14.06 16.03
CA THR A 34 -5.74 -13.71 16.45
C THR A 34 -4.67 -14.11 15.43
N GLY A 35 -5.04 -14.95 14.45
CA GLY A 35 -4.17 -15.42 13.38
C GLY A 35 -4.30 -14.72 12.04
N ASN A 36 -5.04 -13.60 11.94
CA ASN A 36 -5.10 -12.85 10.68
C ASN A 36 -3.73 -12.28 10.32
N THR A 37 -3.02 -12.99 9.46
CA THR A 37 -1.72 -12.55 8.92
C THR A 37 -1.85 -11.34 7.99
N TYR A 38 -3.04 -11.11 7.41
CA TYR A 38 -3.36 -10.00 6.51
C TYR A 38 -4.56 -9.22 7.05
N LYS A 39 -4.34 -7.99 7.48
CA LYS A 39 -5.36 -7.15 8.12
C LYS A 39 -5.52 -5.84 7.40
N HIS A 40 -6.75 -5.47 7.04
CA HIS A 40 -7.08 -4.12 6.61
C HIS A 40 -6.89 -3.15 7.78
N LEU A 41 -6.15 -2.06 7.56
CA LEU A 41 -5.83 -1.07 8.60
C LEU A 41 -6.58 0.24 8.38
N ASN A 42 -6.62 0.74 7.15
CA ASN A 42 -7.27 2.01 6.81
C ASN A 42 -7.61 2.08 5.32
N THR A 43 -8.61 2.88 4.97
CA THR A 43 -8.91 3.30 3.59
C THR A 43 -9.20 4.79 3.56
N THR A 44 -8.50 5.51 2.71
CA THR A 44 -8.80 6.90 2.35
C THR A 44 -9.52 6.94 1.02
N THR A 45 -10.76 7.42 1.01
CA THR A 45 -11.52 7.70 -0.22
C THR A 45 -11.37 9.17 -0.56
N ILE A 46 -10.96 9.45 -1.80
CA ILE A 46 -10.74 10.79 -2.32
C ILE A 46 -11.96 11.20 -3.11
N THR A 47 -12.64 12.25 -2.66
CA THR A 47 -13.85 12.82 -3.29
C THR A 47 -13.70 14.29 -3.66
N SER A 48 -12.57 14.90 -3.33
CA SER A 48 -12.22 16.30 -3.61
C SER A 48 -10.71 16.44 -3.73
N SER A 49 -10.26 17.58 -4.24
CA SER A 49 -8.82 17.89 -4.39
C SER A 49 -8.03 17.64 -3.12
N THR A 50 -7.08 16.72 -3.18
CA THR A 50 -6.26 16.27 -2.05
C THR A 50 -4.79 16.25 -2.45
N SER A 51 -3.97 17.04 -1.77
CA SER A 51 -2.52 17.16 -2.08
C SER A 51 -1.64 16.13 -1.39
N THR A 52 -2.12 15.51 -0.31
CA THR A 52 -1.34 14.55 0.49
C THR A 52 -2.25 13.57 1.20
N ILE A 53 -1.87 12.30 1.21
CA ILE A 53 -2.48 11.25 2.00
C ILE A 53 -1.40 10.69 2.91
N THR A 54 -1.72 10.52 4.20
CA THR A 54 -0.77 10.10 5.23
C THR A 54 -1.28 8.88 5.97
N PHE A 55 -0.38 7.95 6.26
CA PHE A 55 -0.58 6.87 7.23
C PHE A 55 0.46 7.02 8.33
N ASP A 56 0.02 7.37 9.51
CA ASP A 56 0.85 7.73 10.65
C ASP A 56 1.15 6.55 11.58
N ASN A 57 1.77 6.82 12.72
CA ASN A 57 2.17 5.82 13.71
C ASN A 57 0.98 5.16 14.44
N THR A 58 -0.25 5.57 14.22
CA THR A 58 -1.45 4.86 14.68
C THR A 58 -1.81 3.71 13.73
N ILE A 59 -1.37 3.79 12.49
CA ILE A 59 -1.53 2.78 11.44
C ILE A 59 -0.25 1.95 11.28
N ILE A 60 0.92 2.62 11.23
CA ILE A 60 2.23 1.97 11.09
C ILE A 60 2.75 1.60 12.48
N THR A 61 2.49 0.39 12.92
CA THR A 61 2.79 -0.10 14.27
C THR A 61 3.60 -1.40 14.25
N SER A 62 4.28 -1.70 15.35
CA SER A 62 5.05 -2.96 15.49
C SER A 62 4.19 -4.23 15.45
N ALA A 63 2.86 -4.11 15.38
CA ALA A 63 1.96 -5.25 15.18
C ALA A 63 2.11 -5.88 13.80
N HIS A 64 2.72 -5.21 12.83
CA HIS A 64 2.88 -5.68 11.46
C HIS A 64 4.33 -5.45 11.00
N GLN A 65 4.86 -6.38 10.21
CA GLN A 65 6.23 -6.31 9.68
C GLN A 65 6.26 -5.86 8.22
N ILE A 66 5.17 -6.11 7.51
CA ILE A 66 5.00 -5.77 6.10
C ILE A 66 3.74 -4.92 5.97
N TYR A 67 3.83 -3.88 5.17
CA TYR A 67 2.68 -3.05 4.81
C TYR A 67 2.43 -3.13 3.33
N GLU A 68 1.17 -3.32 2.96
CA GLU A 68 0.72 -3.31 1.58
C GLU A 68 -0.22 -2.13 1.36
N ILE A 69 0.08 -1.31 0.36
CA ILE A 69 -0.74 -0.16 -0.04
C ILE A 69 -1.35 -0.49 -1.40
N GLN A 70 -2.67 -0.38 -1.49
CA GLN A 70 -3.42 -0.58 -2.72
C GLN A 70 -4.01 0.74 -3.20
N PHE A 71 -3.76 1.07 -4.46
CA PHE A 71 -4.33 2.21 -5.16
C PHE A 71 -5.45 1.69 -6.06
N GLU A 72 -6.64 2.25 -5.93
CA GLU A 72 -7.82 1.82 -6.68
C GLU A 72 -8.45 3.02 -7.40
N GLY A 73 -8.38 3.02 -8.71
CA GLY A 73 -8.99 4.04 -9.54
C GLY A 73 -8.50 5.46 -9.23
N LEU A 74 -7.25 5.61 -8.78
CA LEU A 74 -6.72 6.89 -8.38
C LEU A 74 -6.53 7.80 -9.58
N ILE A 75 -7.26 8.90 -9.62
CA ILE A 75 -7.15 9.95 -10.63
C ILE A 75 -6.41 11.13 -10.05
N GLY A 76 -5.45 11.62 -10.78
CA GLY A 76 -4.60 12.76 -10.39
C GLY A 76 -3.52 13.01 -11.41
N PRO A 77 -2.60 13.92 -11.12
CA PRO A 77 -1.54 14.27 -12.06
C PRO A 77 -0.54 13.14 -12.28
N ILE A 78 0.36 13.39 -13.17
CA ILE A 78 1.21 12.48 -13.95
C ILE A 78 1.90 11.36 -13.15
N THR A 79 2.32 11.58 -11.91
CA THR A 79 2.95 10.53 -11.08
C THR A 79 2.53 10.63 -9.62
N HIS A 80 2.45 9.50 -8.96
CA HIS A 80 2.21 9.39 -7.52
C HIS A 80 3.50 8.94 -6.85
N LYS A 81 3.85 9.54 -5.75
CA LYS A 81 5.10 9.33 -5.03
C LYS A 81 4.83 8.88 -3.61
N ILE A 82 5.63 7.95 -3.09
CA ILE A 82 5.63 7.55 -1.67
C ILE A 82 6.93 8.00 -1.04
N GLN A 83 6.83 8.67 0.10
CA GLN A 83 7.95 9.08 0.94
C GLN A 83 7.73 8.59 2.37
N LEU A 84 8.83 8.35 3.07
CA LEU A 84 8.88 7.79 4.41
C LEU A 84 9.29 8.85 5.43
N SER A 85 8.82 8.71 6.67
CA SER A 85 9.24 9.54 7.80
C SER A 85 9.57 8.69 9.03
N PRO A 86 10.66 8.98 9.74
CA PRO A 86 11.03 8.29 10.97
C PRO A 86 10.39 8.91 12.22
N ASP A 87 9.83 10.11 12.13
CA ASP A 87 9.40 10.97 13.22
C ASP A 87 7.93 11.40 13.11
N ASN A 88 7.10 10.45 12.69
CA ASN A 88 5.64 10.60 12.58
C ASN A 88 5.20 11.77 11.68
N GLY A 89 5.92 11.99 10.59
CA GLY A 89 5.54 12.99 9.60
C GLY A 89 6.10 14.39 9.84
N SER A 90 6.90 14.60 10.90
CA SER A 90 7.58 15.88 11.14
C SER A 90 8.63 16.15 10.06
N ASN A 91 9.36 15.11 9.63
CA ASN A 91 10.33 15.20 8.55
C ASN A 91 10.19 13.99 7.61
N TYR A 92 9.91 14.26 6.34
CA TYR A 92 9.91 13.22 5.31
C TYR A 92 11.25 13.16 4.61
N ARG A 93 11.73 11.95 4.34
CA ARG A 93 12.92 11.73 3.54
C ARG A 93 12.63 12.13 2.09
N THR A 94 13.43 13.06 1.56
CA THR A 94 13.32 13.59 0.19
C THR A 94 14.56 13.27 -0.64
N SER A 95 15.47 12.45 -0.10
CA SER A 95 16.69 11.96 -0.77
C SER A 95 17.13 10.64 -0.13
N GLY A 96 18.12 9.98 -0.69
CA GLY A 96 18.67 8.74 -0.16
C GLY A 96 17.91 7.49 -0.57
N TYR A 97 17.02 7.60 -1.54
CA TYR A 97 16.34 6.44 -2.12
C TYR A 97 17.09 5.94 -3.37
N ASN A 98 16.95 4.65 -3.61
CA ASN A 98 17.35 3.98 -4.83
C ASN A 98 16.14 3.25 -5.38
N THR A 99 15.45 3.86 -6.32
CA THR A 99 14.20 3.36 -6.88
C THR A 99 14.34 3.20 -8.38
N ASN A 100 13.92 2.06 -8.90
CA ASN A 100 13.87 1.80 -10.33
C ASN A 100 12.50 1.25 -10.75
N ARG A 101 12.28 1.24 -12.06
CA ARG A 101 11.04 0.74 -12.66
C ARG A 101 11.31 0.08 -14.01
N ARG A 102 10.46 -0.89 -14.34
CA ARG A 102 10.37 -1.49 -15.66
C ARG A 102 8.92 -1.49 -16.10
N ARG A 103 8.62 -1.00 -17.31
CA ARG A 103 7.26 -0.80 -17.80
C ARG A 103 7.07 -1.37 -19.18
N TRP A 104 5.89 -1.92 -19.42
CA TRP A 104 5.41 -2.33 -20.72
C TRP A 104 4.29 -1.40 -21.16
N TYR A 105 4.41 -0.88 -22.36
CA TYR A 105 3.40 -0.08 -23.02
C TYR A 105 2.76 -0.87 -24.13
N THR A 106 1.44 -0.79 -24.26
CA THR A 106 0.70 -1.30 -25.39
C THR A 106 -0.18 -0.17 -25.92
N THR A 107 0.03 0.20 -27.17
CA THR A 107 -0.78 1.22 -27.86
C THR A 107 -2.08 0.61 -28.38
N ASN A 108 -3.09 1.41 -28.63
CA ASN A 108 -4.35 0.94 -29.24
C ASN A 108 -4.15 0.43 -30.70
N SER A 109 -3.03 0.74 -31.33
CA SER A 109 -2.64 0.18 -32.62
C SER A 109 -1.97 -1.21 -32.52
N GLY A 110 -1.88 -1.76 -31.31
CA GLY A 110 -1.25 -3.08 -31.07
C GLY A 110 0.27 -3.05 -30.96
N SER A 111 0.91 -1.89 -31.11
CA SER A 111 2.35 -1.78 -30.86
C SER A 111 2.63 -1.85 -29.37
N SER A 112 3.63 -2.63 -28.99
CA SER A 112 4.11 -2.71 -27.61
C SER A 112 5.61 -2.44 -27.55
N TYR A 113 6.04 -1.78 -26.49
CA TYR A 113 7.46 -1.55 -26.22
C TYR A 113 7.73 -1.59 -24.71
N LEU A 114 8.96 -1.94 -24.40
CA LEU A 114 9.48 -1.98 -23.04
C LEU A 114 10.23 -0.67 -22.77
N GLU A 115 9.89 -0.02 -21.69
CA GLU A 115 10.68 1.08 -21.15
C GLU A 115 11.37 0.60 -19.88
N ASP A 116 12.70 0.55 -19.93
CA ASP A 116 13.55 0.41 -18.75
C ASP A 116 13.96 1.81 -18.31
N GLY A 117 13.81 2.10 -17.05
CA GLY A 117 14.41 3.31 -16.60
C GLY A 117 13.76 4.02 -15.43
N GLY A 118 14.53 4.93 -14.95
CA GLY A 118 14.23 5.83 -13.87
C GLY A 118 14.91 5.42 -12.58
N TYR A 119 16.06 6.02 -12.32
CA TYR A 119 16.59 6.14 -10.98
C TYR A 119 15.92 7.34 -10.30
N PHE A 120 15.24 7.10 -9.19
CA PHE A 120 14.63 8.15 -8.38
C PHE A 120 15.28 8.13 -7.00
N SER A 121 15.81 9.25 -6.58
CA SER A 121 16.48 9.39 -5.27
C SER A 121 15.62 10.08 -4.21
N ASP A 122 14.45 10.56 -4.59
CA ASP A 122 13.56 11.37 -3.74
C ASP A 122 12.35 10.62 -3.19
N VAL A 123 12.14 9.35 -3.60
CA VAL A 123 10.96 8.56 -3.26
C VAL A 123 11.27 7.06 -3.25
N ILE A 124 10.59 6.30 -2.38
CA ILE A 124 10.70 4.84 -2.35
C ILE A 124 9.86 4.16 -3.44
N PHE A 125 8.82 4.83 -3.91
CA PHE A 125 7.97 4.40 -5.01
C PHE A 125 7.54 5.61 -5.82
N THR A 126 7.50 5.46 -7.12
CA THR A 126 6.87 6.41 -8.04
C THR A 126 6.08 5.67 -9.10
N SER A 127 4.81 5.99 -9.23
CA SER A 127 3.99 5.53 -10.36
C SER A 127 4.39 6.27 -11.64
N THR A 128 3.76 5.93 -12.71
CA THR A 128 3.94 6.63 -13.98
C THR A 128 2.62 7.17 -14.48
N ASN A 129 2.68 8.34 -15.06
CA ASN A 129 1.65 9.05 -15.78
C ASN A 129 0.23 9.00 -15.18
N GLY A 130 -0.36 10.17 -15.04
CA GLY A 130 -1.75 10.30 -14.64
C GLY A 130 -2.66 9.61 -15.65
N ALA A 131 -3.56 8.81 -15.15
CA ALA A 131 -4.61 8.22 -15.93
C ALA A 131 -5.88 9.05 -15.75
N THR A 132 -6.56 9.34 -16.84
CA THR A 132 -7.94 9.80 -16.78
C THR A 132 -8.88 8.67 -16.36
N ASP A 133 -8.44 7.42 -16.52
CA ASP A 133 -9.24 6.21 -16.25
C ASP A 133 -8.88 5.53 -14.92
N GLY A 134 -8.01 6.16 -14.13
CA GLY A 134 -7.58 5.67 -12.83
C GLY A 134 -6.33 4.79 -12.87
N ASN A 135 -5.58 4.87 -11.80
CA ASN A 135 -4.38 4.06 -11.56
C ASN A 135 -4.67 2.92 -10.59
N TYR A 136 -4.06 1.77 -10.81
CA TYR A 136 -4.15 0.59 -9.97
C TYR A 136 -2.75 0.08 -9.66
N TYR A 137 -2.35 0.20 -8.40
CA TYR A 137 -1.06 -0.27 -7.93
C TYR A 137 -1.20 -1.03 -6.62
N LYS A 138 -0.34 -2.01 -6.46
CA LYS A 138 -0.08 -2.70 -5.21
C LYS A 138 1.38 -2.48 -4.85
N VAL A 139 1.62 -1.85 -3.70
CA VAL A 139 2.94 -1.49 -3.20
C VAL A 139 3.17 -2.18 -1.88
N THR A 140 4.17 -3.04 -1.80
CA THR A 140 4.57 -3.76 -0.59
C THR A 140 5.82 -3.11 0.00
N LEU A 141 5.74 -2.68 1.24
CA LEU A 141 6.82 -2.10 2.03
C LEU A 141 7.30 -3.11 3.08
N LEU A 142 8.60 -3.31 3.13
CA LEU A 142 9.30 -4.25 4.00
C LEU A 142 10.20 -3.50 4.97
N ASN A 143 10.36 -4.01 6.18
CA ASN A 143 11.29 -3.49 7.19
C ASN A 143 11.02 -2.04 7.63
N MET A 144 9.77 -1.59 7.60
CA MET A 144 9.42 -0.20 7.91
C MET A 144 9.88 0.23 9.30
N LEU A 145 9.70 -0.62 10.32
CA LEU A 145 9.99 -0.29 11.73
C LEU A 145 11.29 -0.89 12.25
N ASP A 146 12.09 -1.51 11.41
CA ASP A 146 13.37 -2.09 11.79
C ASP A 146 14.50 -1.09 11.55
N SER A 147 15.08 -0.58 12.63
CA SER A 147 16.20 0.39 12.55
C SER A 147 17.53 -0.23 12.13
N SER A 148 17.63 -1.55 12.08
CA SER A 148 18.84 -2.29 11.65
C SER A 148 18.81 -2.66 10.16
N LEU A 149 17.63 -2.58 9.53
CA LEU A 149 17.44 -2.94 8.13
C LEU A 149 17.00 -1.72 7.30
N LYS A 150 17.29 -1.79 6.02
CA LYS A 150 16.83 -0.79 5.07
C LYS A 150 15.37 -1.04 4.70
N THR A 151 14.52 -0.02 4.75
CA THR A 151 13.17 -0.10 4.20
C THR A 151 13.24 -0.34 2.71
N SER A 152 12.52 -1.36 2.24
CA SER A 152 12.48 -1.76 0.84
C SER A 152 11.05 -1.79 0.32
N CYS A 153 10.90 -1.63 -0.99
CA CYS A 153 9.64 -1.59 -1.68
C CYS A 153 9.66 -2.50 -2.91
N ILE A 154 8.58 -3.24 -3.10
CA ILE A 154 8.27 -3.91 -4.36
C ILE A 154 6.85 -3.50 -4.74
N ALA A 155 6.64 -3.13 -6.00
CA ALA A 155 5.31 -2.77 -6.46
C ALA A 155 5.05 -3.26 -7.87
N TYR A 156 3.78 -3.46 -8.17
CA TYR A 156 3.30 -3.75 -9.52
C TYR A 156 1.96 -3.06 -9.74
N GLY A 157 1.65 -2.81 -10.98
CA GLY A 157 0.39 -2.18 -11.34
C GLY A 157 0.47 -1.46 -12.67
N GLY A 158 -0.53 -0.66 -12.94
CA GLY A 158 -0.63 0.03 -14.21
C GLY A 158 -1.77 1.03 -14.24
N PHE A 159 -1.99 1.55 -15.42
CA PHE A 159 -3.08 2.47 -15.70
C PHE A 159 -3.52 2.33 -17.16
N GLY A 160 -4.79 2.65 -17.43
CA GLY A 160 -5.30 2.95 -18.76
C GLY A 160 -5.10 4.42 -19.06
N GLY A 161 -4.38 4.75 -20.10
CA GLY A 161 -4.29 6.12 -20.57
C GLY A 161 -5.50 6.47 -21.45
N ALA A 162 -6.06 7.68 -21.29
CA ALA A 162 -7.12 8.14 -22.15
C ALA A 162 -6.73 7.95 -23.62
N SER A 163 -7.44 7.10 -24.29
CA SER A 163 -7.50 6.86 -25.71
C SER A 163 -6.30 6.27 -26.45
N SER A 164 -5.12 6.04 -25.87
CA SER A 164 -3.99 5.63 -26.73
C SER A 164 -3.05 4.54 -26.24
N TYR A 165 -3.02 4.17 -24.94
CA TYR A 165 -2.14 3.10 -24.47
C TYR A 165 -2.48 2.58 -23.06
N HIS A 166 -2.12 1.33 -22.80
CA HIS A 166 -2.10 0.73 -21.49
C HIS A 166 -0.66 0.56 -21.02
N THR A 167 -0.44 0.77 -19.74
CA THR A 167 0.88 0.58 -19.12
C THR A 167 0.75 -0.39 -17.95
N THR A 168 1.65 -1.37 -17.92
CA THR A 168 1.85 -2.25 -16.76
C THR A 168 3.31 -2.17 -16.36
N GLY A 169 3.61 -2.16 -15.07
CA GLY A 169 4.99 -2.07 -14.60
C GLY A 169 5.26 -2.82 -13.32
N ILE A 170 6.54 -3.11 -13.13
CA ILE A 170 7.15 -3.61 -11.90
C ILE A 170 8.11 -2.53 -11.41
N TYR A 171 8.09 -2.31 -10.11
CA TYR A 171 8.85 -1.27 -9.44
C TYR A 171 9.59 -1.86 -8.25
N SER A 172 10.77 -1.38 -7.98
CA SER A 172 11.49 -1.67 -6.75
C SER A 172 12.13 -0.42 -6.20
N GLY A 173 12.15 -0.29 -4.88
CA GLY A 173 12.74 0.85 -4.21
C GLY A 173 13.37 0.45 -2.88
N ARG A 174 14.33 1.22 -2.45
CA ARG A 174 14.99 1.06 -1.16
C ARG A 174 15.41 2.43 -0.63
N TYR A 175 15.25 2.63 0.67
CA TYR A 175 15.93 3.72 1.35
C TYR A 175 17.33 3.25 1.76
N ASP A 176 18.37 4.01 1.43
CA ASP A 176 19.76 3.51 1.52
C ASP A 176 20.36 3.56 2.92
N THR A 177 19.67 4.16 3.89
CA THR A 177 20.05 4.14 5.30
C THR A 177 19.16 3.16 6.08
N ALA A 178 19.74 2.37 6.98
CA ALA A 178 19.01 1.57 7.93
C ALA A 178 18.41 2.48 8.99
N GLU A 179 17.08 2.61 8.98
CA GLU A 179 16.32 3.54 9.81
C GLU A 179 14.88 3.07 9.91
N ALA A 180 14.29 3.16 11.10
CA ALA A 180 12.88 2.87 11.29
C ALA A 180 12.02 4.04 10.78
N HIS A 181 10.95 3.70 10.02
CA HIS A 181 10.00 4.66 9.50
C HIS A 181 8.61 4.34 10.02
N ASN A 182 7.98 5.27 10.71
CA ASN A 182 6.67 5.11 11.35
C ASN A 182 5.57 5.93 10.69
N ASN A 183 5.85 6.54 9.55
CA ASN A 183 4.87 7.31 8.79
C ASN A 183 5.17 7.24 7.30
N ILE A 184 4.12 7.25 6.50
CA ILE A 184 4.15 7.25 5.04
C ILE A 184 3.32 8.42 4.55
N ARG A 185 3.83 9.17 3.58
CA ARG A 185 3.01 10.07 2.80
C ARG A 185 2.97 9.67 1.34
N ILE A 186 1.80 9.87 0.74
CA ILE A 186 1.55 9.68 -0.67
C ILE A 186 1.18 11.05 -1.24
N ILE A 187 1.97 11.50 -2.20
CA ILE A 187 1.83 12.82 -2.83
C ILE A 187 1.79 12.68 -4.34
N PRO A 188 1.06 13.55 -5.03
CA PRO A 188 1.18 13.70 -6.48
C PRO A 188 2.48 14.45 -6.82
N SER A 189 2.99 14.26 -8.02
CA SER A 189 4.19 14.99 -8.49
C SER A 189 3.92 16.47 -8.75
N SER A 190 2.68 16.81 -9.04
CA SER A 190 2.17 18.14 -9.22
C SER A 190 0.67 18.12 -8.96
N ASP A 191 0.04 19.26 -8.70
CA ASP A 191 -1.40 19.37 -8.54
C ASP A 191 -1.98 18.51 -7.39
N THR A 192 -3.18 17.94 -7.53
CA THR A 192 -3.88 17.18 -6.49
C THR A 192 -4.50 15.89 -7.04
N PHE A 193 -4.70 14.91 -6.16
CA PHE A 193 -5.61 13.80 -6.43
C PHE A 193 -7.04 14.33 -6.49
N THR A 194 -7.85 13.81 -7.39
CA THR A 194 -9.24 14.26 -7.59
C THR A 194 -10.27 13.19 -7.23
N SER A 195 -9.93 11.91 -7.36
CA SER A 195 -10.79 10.78 -6.98
C SER A 195 -9.99 9.49 -6.81
N GLY A 196 -10.63 8.47 -6.26
CA GLY A 196 -10.08 7.13 -6.07
C GLY A 196 -10.01 6.71 -4.61
N LYS A 197 -9.37 5.59 -4.36
CA LYS A 197 -9.16 5.04 -3.03
C LYS A 197 -7.72 4.61 -2.83
N ILE A 198 -7.24 4.76 -1.60
CA ILE A 198 -5.98 4.19 -1.16
C ILE A 198 -6.23 3.44 0.13
N SER A 199 -5.99 2.13 0.10
CA SER A 199 -6.11 1.25 1.25
C SER A 199 -4.75 0.78 1.72
N ILE A 200 -4.57 0.62 3.03
CA ILE A 200 -3.37 0.05 3.63
C ILE A 200 -3.71 -1.18 4.44
N PHE A 201 -2.91 -2.21 4.30
CA PHE A 201 -2.99 -3.49 4.99
C PHE A 201 -1.70 -3.77 5.74
N GLY A 202 -1.83 -4.38 6.91
CA GLY A 202 -0.71 -4.87 7.69
C GLY A 202 -0.61 -6.39 7.60
N ILE A 203 0.60 -6.90 7.44
CA ILE A 203 0.88 -8.33 7.36
C ILE A 203 1.81 -8.68 8.52
N ARG A 204 1.40 -9.66 9.34
CA ARG A 204 2.26 -10.25 10.36
C ARG A 204 3.10 -11.35 9.73
N SER A 205 4.35 -11.46 10.11
CA SER A 205 5.04 -12.74 10.01
C SER A 205 4.61 -13.62 11.17
N SER A 206 4.35 -14.86 10.88
CA SER A 206 4.14 -15.92 11.89
C SER A 206 5.37 -16.10 12.75
#